data_3c2c3145df95e137d731a7b8ae64aa7b
#
_entry.id   3c2c3145df95e137d731a7b8ae64aa7b
#
_cell.length_a   1.000
_cell.length_b   1.000
_cell.length_c   1.000
_cell.angle_alpha   90.00
_cell.angle_beta   90.00
_cell.angle_gamma   90.00
#
_symmetry.space_group_name_H-M   'P 1'
#
loop_
_entity.id
_entity.type
_entity.pdbx_description
1 polymer ?
#
loop_
_entity_poly.entity_id
_entity_poly.type
_entity_poly.pdbx_seq_one_letter_code
_entity_poly.pdbx_strand_id
1 'polypeptide(L)'
;MTSSEAFPSPNAPNMTHVKRIPTLKNSIFYSFVNSPEGTTIEGYGRKSWRIYHRDVLSVTLDQSSMIINEYKDTPITGEDPRAFVHNGTVYVQDNYLNDCHLYNTKTKEYLKIKTKGKNLSFISHKGRLYFIYYMSPFIMYEVNMTTGDITTVDVEQDGSHNGEYRGGTPGYKYDPILCFKAVLSQQLSASSNMGNPGPNYENIYYGFGHRVYYKDRPFPDGILKHDIFMWVVDFEGGENGKPSLRLYDVSKPANAKNVCDPTSVISINNKKYMVTAESNEWWFVEQEYVTNLYELTPPS
;
A
#
# COMPACT_ATOMS: atom_id res chain seq x y z
N MET A 1 -12.34 -21.69 -11.22
CA MET A 1 -11.38 -22.12 -10.21
C MET A 1 -11.79 -21.45 -8.90
N THR A 2 -12.20 -22.23 -7.90
CA THR A 2 -12.47 -21.70 -6.56
C THR A 2 -11.13 -21.43 -5.90
N SER A 3 -10.78 -20.15 -5.75
CA SER A 3 -9.60 -19.78 -4.97
C SER A 3 -9.83 -20.17 -3.52
N SER A 4 -8.98 -21.03 -2.97
CA SER A 4 -8.98 -21.36 -1.55
C SER A 4 -8.73 -20.09 -0.74
N GLU A 5 -9.44 -19.95 0.40
CA GLU A 5 -9.08 -18.92 1.38
C GLU A 5 -7.60 -19.10 1.75
N ALA A 6 -6.85 -18.00 1.73
CA ALA A 6 -5.43 -18.04 2.07
C ALA A 6 -5.27 -18.27 3.58
N PHE A 7 -4.36 -19.16 3.95
CA PHE A 7 -3.96 -19.29 5.34
C PHE A 7 -2.94 -18.20 5.68
N PRO A 8 -3.11 -17.50 6.82
CA PRO A 8 -2.18 -16.46 7.23
C PRO A 8 -0.75 -16.99 7.31
N SER A 9 0.20 -16.23 6.79
CA SER A 9 1.62 -16.57 6.90
C SER A 9 2.10 -16.35 8.33
N PRO A 10 2.83 -17.29 8.93
CA PRO A 10 3.44 -17.10 10.25
C PRO A 10 4.52 -16.00 10.26
N ASN A 11 4.90 -15.52 9.08
CA ASN A 11 5.90 -14.46 8.90
C ASN A 11 5.27 -13.07 8.68
N ALA A 12 3.95 -12.98 8.56
CA ALA A 12 3.23 -11.73 8.43
C ALA A 12 2.87 -11.13 9.79
N PRO A 13 2.80 -9.79 9.92
CA PRO A 13 2.35 -9.15 11.16
C PRO A 13 0.89 -9.47 11.46
N ASN A 14 0.54 -9.42 12.75
CA ASN A 14 -0.84 -9.50 13.19
C ASN A 14 -1.51 -8.13 13.07
N MET A 15 -2.83 -8.14 12.83
CA MET A 15 -3.67 -6.94 12.75
C MET A 15 -4.72 -6.95 13.86
N THR A 16 -4.75 -5.89 14.65
CA THR A 16 -5.78 -5.69 15.67
C THR A 16 -6.54 -4.40 15.41
N HIS A 17 -7.85 -4.48 15.24
CA HIS A 17 -8.69 -3.29 15.06
C HIS A 17 -8.61 -2.38 16.29
N VAL A 18 -8.30 -1.12 16.06
CA VAL A 18 -8.18 -0.10 17.12
C VAL A 18 -9.37 0.84 17.09
N LYS A 19 -9.65 1.41 15.92
CA LYS A 19 -10.63 2.49 15.81
C LYS A 19 -11.09 2.68 14.37
N ARG A 20 -12.36 3.08 14.21
CA ARG A 20 -12.85 3.73 13.00
C ARG A 20 -12.48 5.20 13.07
N ILE A 21 -11.83 5.71 12.04
CA ILE A 21 -11.55 7.15 11.87
C ILE A 21 -12.82 7.80 11.31
N PRO A 22 -13.45 8.75 12.03
CA PRO A 22 -14.57 9.50 11.50
C PRO A 22 -14.12 10.33 10.29
N THR A 23 -14.78 10.15 9.16
CA THR A 23 -14.52 10.88 7.92
C THR A 23 -15.73 11.71 7.53
N LEU A 24 -15.59 12.63 6.57
CA LEU A 24 -16.73 13.33 6.01
C LEU A 24 -17.71 12.33 5.39
N LYS A 25 -19.00 12.65 5.48
CA LYS A 25 -20.06 11.84 4.85
C LYS A 25 -19.75 11.67 3.35
N ASN A 26 -19.81 10.45 2.86
CA ASN A 26 -19.56 10.05 1.47
C ASN A 26 -18.09 10.16 1.01
N SER A 27 -17.15 10.59 1.84
CA SER A 27 -15.73 10.56 1.50
C SER A 27 -15.11 9.18 1.76
N ILE A 28 -14.15 8.80 0.93
CA ILE A 28 -13.57 7.44 0.91
C ILE A 28 -12.07 7.45 0.61
N PHE A 29 -11.42 6.30 0.82
CA PHE A 29 -10.04 6.02 0.44
C PHE A 29 -9.03 7.03 0.98
N TYR A 30 -9.04 7.25 2.30
CA TYR A 30 -8.03 8.07 2.94
C TYR A 30 -6.69 7.35 3.01
N SER A 31 -5.66 7.99 2.49
CA SER A 31 -4.27 7.58 2.66
C SER A 31 -3.54 8.63 3.50
N PHE A 32 -2.87 8.18 4.54
CA PHE A 32 -2.15 9.04 5.47
C PHE A 32 -0.64 8.86 5.35
N VAL A 33 0.10 9.90 5.67
CA VAL A 33 1.56 9.91 5.68
C VAL A 33 2.05 10.72 6.87
N ASN A 34 3.06 10.20 7.59
CA ASN A 34 3.78 11.01 8.57
C ASN A 34 4.58 12.09 7.82
N SER A 35 4.51 13.34 8.27
CA SER A 35 5.34 14.40 7.71
C SER A 35 6.82 14.02 7.81
N PRO A 36 7.68 14.53 6.92
CA PRO A 36 9.12 14.25 6.98
C PRO A 36 9.74 14.60 8.33
N GLU A 37 9.22 15.62 9.01
CA GLU A 37 9.62 16.05 10.35
C GLU A 37 9.04 15.17 11.46
N GLY A 38 8.10 14.28 11.14
CA GLY A 38 7.45 13.37 12.10
C GLY A 38 6.47 14.02 13.07
N THR A 39 6.18 15.33 12.92
CA THR A 39 5.34 16.09 13.84
C THR A 39 3.86 16.03 13.55
N THR A 40 3.49 15.80 12.30
CA THR A 40 2.11 15.75 11.84
C THR A 40 1.83 14.51 11.02
N ILE A 41 0.56 14.11 10.95
CA ILE A 41 0.08 13.09 10.01
C ILE A 41 -0.87 13.78 9.05
N GLU A 42 -0.43 13.89 7.81
CA GLU A 42 -1.24 14.40 6.72
C GLU A 42 -1.99 13.26 6.04
N GLY A 43 -3.17 13.53 5.56
CA GLY A 43 -3.95 12.54 4.83
C GLY A 43 -4.57 13.14 3.57
N TYR A 44 -4.89 12.28 2.65
CA TYR A 44 -5.55 12.62 1.39
C TYR A 44 -6.66 11.62 1.13
N GLY A 45 -7.88 12.12 0.97
CA GLY A 45 -9.06 11.29 0.79
C GLY A 45 -9.91 11.77 -0.35
N ARG A 46 -10.59 10.85 -1.02
CA ARG A 46 -11.52 11.17 -2.08
C ARG A 46 -12.79 11.74 -1.50
N LYS A 47 -13.25 12.91 -1.99
CA LYS A 47 -14.38 13.67 -1.49
C LYS A 47 -15.74 12.96 -1.66
N SER A 48 -15.83 12.07 -2.64
CA SER A 48 -17.06 11.32 -2.91
C SER A 48 -16.75 9.93 -3.49
N TRP A 49 -17.60 8.96 -3.16
CA TRP A 49 -17.58 7.64 -3.80
C TRP A 49 -18.10 7.66 -5.25
N ARG A 50 -18.83 8.71 -5.65
CA ARG A 50 -19.39 8.83 -6.99
C ARG A 50 -18.28 8.95 -8.03
N ILE A 51 -18.35 8.16 -9.10
CA ILE A 51 -17.35 8.07 -10.17
C ILE A 51 -17.05 9.43 -10.81
N TYR A 52 -18.02 10.34 -10.81
CA TYR A 52 -17.90 11.68 -11.43
C TYR A 52 -17.32 12.75 -10.50
N HIS A 53 -17.23 12.49 -9.19
CA HIS A 53 -16.71 13.43 -8.21
C HIS A 53 -15.38 12.92 -7.69
N ARG A 54 -14.29 13.33 -8.34
CA ARG A 54 -12.94 12.82 -8.10
C ARG A 54 -12.06 13.79 -7.30
N ASP A 55 -12.66 14.82 -6.72
CA ASP A 55 -11.91 15.78 -5.91
C ASP A 55 -11.29 15.10 -4.70
N VAL A 56 -10.06 15.46 -4.41
CA VAL A 56 -9.32 14.97 -3.26
C VAL A 56 -9.23 16.07 -2.20
N LEU A 57 -9.51 15.70 -0.96
CA LEU A 57 -9.29 16.54 0.21
C LEU A 57 -7.94 16.23 0.83
N SER A 58 -7.26 17.26 1.33
CA SER A 58 -6.21 17.08 2.32
C SER A 58 -6.79 17.19 3.72
N VAL A 59 -6.24 16.43 4.64
CA VAL A 59 -6.69 16.37 6.03
C VAL A 59 -5.48 16.28 6.97
N THR A 60 -5.68 16.70 8.22
CA THR A 60 -4.69 16.51 9.28
C THR A 60 -5.29 15.60 10.34
N LEU A 61 -4.58 14.54 10.69
CA LEU A 61 -4.96 13.59 11.73
C LEU A 61 -4.27 13.97 13.05
N ASP A 62 -5.05 14.17 14.09
CA ASP A 62 -4.52 14.32 15.44
C ASP A 62 -3.98 12.99 15.97
N GLN A 63 -2.72 12.98 16.38
CA GLN A 63 -2.03 11.76 16.81
C GLN A 63 -2.54 11.21 18.14
N SER A 64 -3.07 12.06 19.01
CA SER A 64 -3.53 11.66 20.35
C SER A 64 -4.94 11.08 20.33
N SER A 65 -5.84 11.73 19.61
CA SER A 65 -7.25 11.33 19.49
C SER A 65 -7.52 10.43 18.30
N MET A 66 -6.61 10.39 17.29
CA MET A 66 -6.81 9.72 15.99
C MET A 66 -8.11 10.22 15.31
N ILE A 67 -8.35 11.52 15.36
CA ILE A 67 -9.49 12.18 14.73
C ILE A 67 -8.97 13.17 13.69
N ILE A 68 -9.69 13.31 12.58
CA ILE A 68 -9.39 14.32 11.58
C ILE A 68 -9.81 15.68 12.11
N ASN A 69 -8.82 16.59 12.24
CA ASN A 69 -9.06 17.93 12.78
C ASN A 69 -9.41 18.96 11.72
N GLU A 70 -8.90 18.76 10.50
CA GLU A 70 -9.02 19.76 9.45
C GLU A 70 -9.25 19.11 8.10
N TYR A 71 -10.08 19.75 7.27
CA TYR A 71 -10.34 19.36 5.88
C TYR A 71 -10.09 20.56 4.98
N LYS A 72 -9.27 20.37 3.95
CA LYS A 72 -8.97 21.40 2.94
C LYS A 72 -9.18 20.85 1.55
N ASP A 73 -9.75 21.64 0.67
CA ASP A 73 -9.79 21.34 -0.75
C ASP A 73 -8.38 21.36 -1.33
N THR A 74 -8.12 20.45 -2.28
CA THR A 74 -6.88 20.40 -3.02
C THR A 74 -7.16 20.53 -4.50
N PRO A 75 -6.18 20.90 -5.33
CA PRO A 75 -6.33 20.86 -6.79
C PRO A 75 -6.29 19.44 -7.35
N ILE A 76 -6.11 18.41 -6.52
CA ILE A 76 -5.98 17.02 -6.95
C ILE A 76 -7.35 16.48 -7.35
N THR A 77 -7.42 15.89 -8.55
CA THR A 77 -8.62 15.21 -9.05
C THR A 77 -8.24 13.82 -9.53
N GLY A 78 -8.66 12.80 -8.81
CA GLY A 78 -8.33 11.42 -9.15
C GLY A 78 -9.02 10.40 -8.26
N GLU A 79 -8.78 9.12 -8.55
CA GLU A 79 -9.29 8.00 -7.78
C GLU A 79 -8.21 7.49 -6.82
N ASP A 80 -8.64 7.03 -5.66
CA ASP A 80 -7.87 6.23 -4.71
C ASP A 80 -6.49 6.83 -4.40
N PRO A 81 -6.43 8.07 -3.83
CA PRO A 81 -5.17 8.76 -3.58
C PRO A 81 -4.27 7.92 -2.66
N ARG A 82 -2.96 7.94 -2.94
CA ARG A 82 -1.92 7.33 -2.11
C ARG A 82 -0.84 8.37 -1.83
N ALA A 83 -0.60 8.62 -0.55
CA ALA A 83 0.42 9.59 -0.12
C ALA A 83 1.70 8.88 0.31
N PHE A 84 2.85 9.40 -0.10
CA PHE A 84 4.16 8.88 0.27
C PHE A 84 5.22 10.00 0.30
N VAL A 85 6.34 9.72 0.94
CA VAL A 85 7.49 10.64 1.00
C VAL A 85 8.55 10.20 0.00
N HIS A 86 9.02 11.15 -0.82
CA HIS A 86 10.18 10.97 -1.68
C HIS A 86 11.11 12.19 -1.55
N ASN A 87 12.38 11.94 -1.22
CA ASN A 87 13.39 12.99 -1.00
C ASN A 87 12.91 14.13 -0.09
N GLY A 88 12.29 13.79 1.05
CA GLY A 88 11.80 14.76 2.04
C GLY A 88 10.57 15.56 1.60
N THR A 89 9.92 15.18 0.51
CA THR A 89 8.69 15.82 0.01
C THR A 89 7.55 14.81 -0.03
N VAL A 90 6.37 15.23 0.41
CA VAL A 90 5.14 14.44 0.27
C VAL A 90 4.65 14.54 -1.17
N TYR A 91 4.42 13.38 -1.75
CA TYR A 91 3.74 13.23 -3.04
C TYR A 91 2.41 12.51 -2.84
N VAL A 92 1.43 12.89 -3.63
CA VAL A 92 0.15 12.20 -3.70
C VAL A 92 0.02 11.59 -5.08
N GLN A 93 -0.04 10.27 -5.14
CA GLN A 93 -0.45 9.56 -6.33
C GLN A 93 -1.96 9.68 -6.46
N ASP A 94 -2.44 10.01 -7.64
CA ASP A 94 -3.82 9.88 -8.05
C ASP A 94 -3.94 9.13 -9.38
N ASN A 95 -5.14 8.66 -9.66
CA ASN A 95 -5.44 7.97 -10.91
C ASN A 95 -6.65 8.65 -11.57
N TYR A 96 -6.42 9.25 -12.73
CA TYR A 96 -7.48 9.83 -13.52
C TYR A 96 -7.62 9.11 -14.85
N LEU A 97 -8.78 8.47 -15.10
CA LEU A 97 -9.04 7.67 -16.31
C LEU A 97 -7.94 6.63 -16.62
N ASN A 98 -7.42 5.97 -15.59
CA ASN A 98 -6.28 5.03 -15.61
C ASN A 98 -4.91 5.67 -15.89
N ASP A 99 -4.81 6.97 -16.10
CA ASP A 99 -3.54 7.67 -16.09
C ASP A 99 -3.08 7.87 -14.64
N CYS A 100 -1.80 7.65 -14.38
CA CYS A 100 -1.20 7.86 -13.06
C CYS A 100 -0.53 9.23 -13.00
N HIS A 101 -0.84 10.01 -11.97
CA HIS A 101 -0.21 11.29 -11.71
C HIS A 101 0.40 11.33 -10.31
N LEU A 102 1.47 12.09 -10.18
CA LEU A 102 2.08 12.44 -8.91
C LEU A 102 1.93 13.95 -8.68
N TYR A 103 1.25 14.32 -7.63
CA TYR A 103 1.14 15.70 -7.19
C TYR A 103 2.20 15.97 -6.12
N ASN A 104 3.08 16.93 -6.39
CA ASN A 104 4.05 17.41 -5.41
C ASN A 104 3.39 18.42 -4.48
N THR A 105 3.24 18.08 -3.21
CA THR A 105 2.51 18.94 -2.25
C THR A 105 3.24 20.23 -1.92
N LYS A 106 4.56 20.30 -2.15
CA LYS A 106 5.40 21.47 -1.90
C LYS A 106 5.38 22.45 -3.07
N THR A 107 5.64 21.98 -4.30
CA THR A 107 5.67 22.83 -5.49
C THR A 107 4.29 23.05 -6.12
N LYS A 108 3.30 22.23 -5.74
CA LYS A 108 1.93 22.24 -6.29
C LYS A 108 1.87 21.82 -7.77
N GLU A 109 2.86 21.09 -8.24
CA GLU A 109 2.96 20.63 -9.60
C GLU A 109 2.58 19.18 -9.79
N TYR A 110 2.12 18.84 -10.98
CA TYR A 110 1.80 17.49 -11.40
C TYR A 110 2.87 16.91 -12.30
N LEU A 111 3.22 15.67 -12.06
CA LEU A 111 4.00 14.85 -12.98
C LEU A 111 3.11 13.69 -13.46
N LYS A 112 2.83 13.64 -14.75
CA LYS A 112 2.16 12.48 -15.36
C LYS A 112 3.18 11.38 -15.57
N ILE A 113 2.95 10.22 -14.93
CA ILE A 113 3.74 9.03 -15.16
C ILE A 113 3.26 8.35 -16.45
N LYS A 114 4.18 8.02 -17.34
CA LYS A 114 3.87 7.42 -18.63
C LYS A 114 3.51 5.92 -18.51
N THR A 115 2.59 5.62 -17.62
CA THR A 115 2.02 4.29 -17.41
C THR A 115 0.51 4.38 -17.25
N LYS A 116 -0.16 3.25 -17.39
CA LYS A 116 -1.57 3.11 -17.08
C LYS A 116 -1.73 2.13 -15.93
N GLY A 117 -2.77 2.30 -15.17
CA GLY A 117 -3.10 1.41 -14.06
C GLY A 117 -3.27 2.16 -12.74
N LYS A 118 -3.84 1.47 -11.79
CA LYS A 118 -4.08 1.95 -10.42
C LYS A 118 -3.55 0.96 -9.41
N ASN A 119 -3.53 1.36 -8.14
CA ASN A 119 -2.98 0.56 -7.05
C ASN A 119 -1.47 0.28 -7.20
N LEU A 120 -0.72 1.25 -7.73
CA LEU A 120 0.73 1.18 -7.82
C LEU A 120 1.34 1.40 -6.44
N SER A 121 2.32 0.56 -6.07
CA SER A 121 3.04 0.73 -4.80
C SER A 121 4.37 1.43 -5.04
N PHE A 122 4.44 2.73 -4.70
CA PHE A 122 5.65 3.54 -4.88
C PHE A 122 6.68 3.29 -3.79
N ILE A 123 7.95 3.22 -4.16
CA ILE A 123 9.10 3.01 -3.27
C ILE A 123 10.15 4.08 -3.54
N SER A 124 10.53 4.83 -2.50
CA SER A 124 11.65 5.78 -2.55
C SER A 124 12.93 5.09 -2.07
N HIS A 125 13.87 4.79 -2.98
CA HIS A 125 15.11 4.08 -2.67
C HIS A 125 16.32 4.85 -3.20
N LYS A 126 17.28 5.19 -2.32
CA LYS A 126 18.56 5.85 -2.66
C LYS A 126 18.36 7.08 -3.58
N GLY A 127 17.37 7.92 -3.28
CA GLY A 127 17.09 9.13 -4.05
C GLY A 127 16.34 8.94 -5.37
N ARG A 128 16.04 7.70 -5.75
CA ARG A 128 15.26 7.35 -6.93
C ARG A 128 13.87 6.90 -6.54
N LEU A 129 12.90 7.07 -7.44
CA LEU A 129 11.53 6.64 -7.27
C LEU A 129 11.25 5.42 -8.14
N TYR A 130 10.72 4.39 -7.51
CA TYR A 130 10.29 3.15 -8.16
C TYR A 130 8.82 2.91 -7.88
N PHE A 131 8.18 2.04 -8.68
CA PHE A 131 6.88 1.48 -8.32
C PHE A 131 6.75 0.03 -8.77
N ILE A 132 6.02 -0.75 -7.98
CA ILE A 132 5.59 -2.08 -8.35
C ILE A 132 4.32 -1.94 -9.18
N TYR A 133 4.36 -2.47 -10.40
CA TYR A 133 3.25 -2.46 -11.34
C TYR A 133 2.40 -3.72 -11.21
N TYR A 134 3.07 -4.87 -11.15
CA TYR A 134 2.45 -6.16 -10.82
C TYR A 134 3.26 -6.88 -9.75
N MET A 135 2.55 -7.54 -8.84
CA MET A 135 3.17 -8.35 -7.79
C MET A 135 3.45 -9.79 -8.26
N SER A 136 2.62 -10.29 -9.17
CA SER A 136 2.79 -11.62 -9.76
C SER A 136 2.23 -11.64 -11.19
N PRO A 137 3.09 -11.73 -12.23
CA PRO A 137 4.55 -11.71 -12.15
C PRO A 137 5.09 -10.42 -11.54
N PHE A 138 6.29 -10.46 -10.94
CA PHE A 138 6.89 -9.25 -10.38
C PHE A 138 7.37 -8.32 -11.48
N ILE A 139 6.76 -7.14 -11.57
CA ILE A 139 7.13 -6.10 -12.53
C ILE A 139 7.32 -4.79 -11.78
N MET A 140 8.51 -4.21 -11.91
CA MET A 140 8.89 -2.95 -11.29
C MET A 140 9.48 -1.99 -12.31
N TYR A 141 9.19 -0.71 -12.12
CA TYR A 141 9.72 0.38 -12.94
C TYR A 141 10.41 1.42 -12.09
N GLU A 142 11.45 2.04 -12.64
CA GLU A 142 12.03 3.29 -12.16
C GLU A 142 11.37 4.48 -12.88
N VAL A 143 11.11 5.56 -12.14
CA VAL A 143 10.47 6.77 -12.65
C VAL A 143 11.51 7.87 -12.84
N ASN A 144 11.55 8.47 -14.02
CA ASN A 144 12.23 9.73 -14.23
C ASN A 144 11.35 10.86 -13.67
N MET A 145 11.76 11.44 -12.55
CA MET A 145 11.01 12.49 -11.84
C MET A 145 10.95 13.84 -12.57
N THR A 146 11.63 13.98 -13.70
CA THR A 146 11.57 15.19 -14.54
C THR A 146 10.58 15.02 -15.69
N THR A 147 10.55 13.85 -16.31
CA THR A 147 9.77 13.63 -17.56
C THR A 147 8.56 12.70 -17.38
N GLY A 148 8.48 11.98 -16.27
CA GLY A 148 7.48 10.94 -16.04
C GLY A 148 7.70 9.66 -16.85
N ASP A 149 8.82 9.56 -17.57
CA ASP A 149 9.21 8.33 -18.27
C ASP A 149 9.49 7.22 -17.26
N ILE A 150 9.23 5.98 -17.68
CA ILE A 150 9.49 4.80 -16.87
C ILE A 150 10.53 3.91 -17.55
N THR A 151 11.39 3.30 -16.76
CA THR A 151 12.37 2.31 -17.20
C THR A 151 12.13 1.01 -16.45
N THR A 152 12.04 -0.11 -17.18
CA THR A 152 11.87 -1.43 -16.58
C THR A 152 13.10 -1.78 -15.75
N VAL A 153 12.85 -2.24 -14.52
CA VAL A 153 13.89 -2.78 -13.64
C VAL A 153 13.99 -4.28 -13.87
N ASP A 154 15.20 -4.77 -14.05
CA ASP A 154 15.45 -6.22 -14.14
C ASP A 154 15.33 -6.83 -12.74
N VAL A 155 14.33 -7.67 -12.53
CA VAL A 155 13.94 -8.23 -11.24
C VAL A 155 13.99 -9.75 -11.25
N GLU A 156 14.18 -10.35 -10.09
CA GLU A 156 14.03 -11.79 -9.92
C GLU A 156 12.56 -12.18 -9.98
N GLN A 157 12.24 -13.22 -10.77
CA GLN A 157 10.87 -13.75 -10.85
C GLN A 157 10.67 -14.87 -9.84
N ASP A 158 9.73 -14.69 -8.92
CA ASP A 158 9.21 -15.76 -8.10
C ASP A 158 7.90 -16.28 -8.72
N GLY A 159 7.96 -17.43 -9.38
CA GLY A 159 6.82 -18.04 -10.08
C GLY A 159 5.76 -18.67 -9.16
N SER A 160 5.83 -18.45 -7.86
CA SER A 160 5.05 -19.21 -6.86
C SER A 160 3.63 -18.69 -6.60
N HIS A 161 3.27 -17.50 -7.06
CA HIS A 161 2.00 -16.88 -6.71
C HIS A 161 1.02 -16.84 -7.89
N ASN A 162 -0.14 -17.52 -7.72
CA ASN A 162 -1.27 -17.45 -8.63
C ASN A 162 -2.38 -16.61 -8.00
N GLY A 163 -2.77 -15.52 -8.65
CA GLY A 163 -3.87 -14.69 -8.19
C GLY A 163 -3.77 -13.24 -8.62
N GLU A 164 -4.84 -12.50 -8.38
CA GLU A 164 -4.91 -11.08 -8.70
C GLU A 164 -4.39 -10.24 -7.51
N TYR A 165 -3.08 -10.13 -7.41
CA TYR A 165 -2.40 -9.35 -6.38
C TYR A 165 -2.28 -7.89 -6.81
N ARG A 166 -2.91 -7.00 -6.06
CA ARG A 166 -2.92 -5.55 -6.32
C ARG A 166 -2.17 -4.82 -5.22
N GLY A 167 -1.44 -3.77 -5.59
CA GLY A 167 -0.85 -2.87 -4.61
C GLY A 167 -1.91 -2.17 -3.76
N GLY A 168 -1.47 -1.57 -2.69
CA GLY A 168 -2.32 -0.85 -1.74
C GLY A 168 -1.56 0.31 -1.13
N THR A 169 -0.64 0.03 -0.22
CA THR A 169 0.19 1.06 0.39
C THR A 169 1.42 1.38 -0.46
N PRO A 170 2.03 2.56 -0.29
CA PRO A 170 3.42 2.77 -0.72
C PRO A 170 4.38 1.85 0.05
N GLY A 171 5.65 1.84 -0.37
CA GLY A 171 6.73 1.11 0.30
C GLY A 171 7.31 1.90 1.47
N TYR A 172 7.51 1.22 2.57
CA TYR A 172 8.14 1.72 3.79
C TYR A 172 9.49 1.03 4.00
N LYS A 173 10.44 1.75 4.56
CA LYS A 173 11.72 1.16 4.98
C LYS A 173 11.50 0.00 5.94
N TYR A 174 12.41 -0.97 5.88
CA TYR A 174 12.44 -2.10 6.78
C TYR A 174 12.11 -1.72 8.23
N ASP A 175 11.19 -2.45 8.82
CA ASP A 175 10.82 -2.32 10.21
C ASP A 175 11.12 -3.66 10.91
N PRO A 176 12.05 -3.68 11.89
CA PRO A 176 12.46 -4.93 12.54
C PRO A 176 11.30 -5.61 13.29
N ILE A 177 10.31 -4.85 13.75
CA ILE A 177 9.17 -5.39 14.49
C ILE A 177 8.23 -6.14 13.52
N LEU A 178 7.98 -5.58 12.33
CA LEU A 178 7.00 -6.14 11.39
C LEU A 178 7.62 -7.15 10.41
N CYS A 179 8.88 -6.95 10.02
CA CYS A 179 9.48 -7.66 8.90
C CYS A 179 10.51 -8.72 9.33
N PHE A 180 10.89 -8.79 10.63
CA PHE A 180 11.98 -9.65 11.08
C PHE A 180 11.82 -11.12 10.65
N LYS A 181 10.67 -11.73 10.93
CA LYS A 181 10.44 -13.14 10.55
C LYS A 181 10.42 -13.33 9.02
N ALA A 182 9.83 -12.37 8.28
CA ALA A 182 9.78 -12.42 6.83
C ALA A 182 11.20 -12.39 6.23
N VAL A 183 12.06 -11.50 6.72
CA VAL A 183 13.45 -11.38 6.25
C VAL A 183 14.30 -12.55 6.71
N LEU A 184 14.15 -13.02 7.94
CA LEU A 184 14.87 -14.18 8.46
C LEU A 184 14.54 -15.45 7.67
N SER A 185 13.29 -15.67 7.28
CA SER A 185 12.89 -16.81 6.46
C SER A 185 13.57 -16.81 5.08
N GLN A 186 13.83 -15.63 4.51
CA GLN A 186 14.59 -15.50 3.26
C GLN A 186 16.05 -15.95 3.44
N GLN A 187 16.68 -15.59 4.56
CA GLN A 187 18.06 -15.95 4.85
C GLN A 187 18.26 -17.46 5.03
N LEU A 188 17.34 -18.09 5.74
CA LEU A 188 17.40 -19.53 6.00
C LEU A 188 17.25 -20.33 4.70
N SER A 189 16.48 -19.85 3.73
CA SER A 189 16.36 -20.47 2.41
C SER A 189 17.57 -20.21 1.50
N ALA A 190 18.28 -19.09 1.68
CA ALA A 190 19.46 -18.72 0.91
C ALA A 190 20.78 -19.23 1.53
N SER A 191 20.79 -19.61 2.80
CA SER A 191 22.00 -19.95 3.58
C SER A 191 22.66 -21.32 3.28
N SER A 192 22.28 -21.99 2.19
CA SER A 192 23.11 -23.09 1.67
C SER A 192 24.48 -22.64 1.12
N ASN A 193 24.71 -21.34 0.95
CA ASN A 193 25.98 -20.76 0.55
C ASN A 193 26.66 -20.04 1.73
N MET A 194 27.59 -20.72 2.38
CA MET A 194 28.46 -20.13 3.40
C MET A 194 29.22 -18.94 2.83
N GLY A 195 29.03 -17.74 3.38
CA GLY A 195 29.78 -16.53 3.04
C GLY A 195 28.97 -15.30 2.70
N ASN A 196 27.65 -15.35 2.76
CA ASN A 196 26.82 -14.19 2.45
C ASN A 196 26.87 -13.19 3.63
N PRO A 197 27.28 -11.92 3.41
CA PRO A 197 27.09 -10.89 4.41
C PRO A 197 25.59 -10.79 4.71
N GLY A 198 25.21 -10.65 5.99
CA GLY A 198 23.80 -10.55 6.38
C GLY A 198 23.03 -9.49 5.56
N PRO A 199 21.69 -9.43 5.66
CA PRO A 199 20.91 -8.55 4.83
C PRO A 199 21.29 -7.09 5.06
N ASN A 200 21.40 -6.36 3.97
CA ASN A 200 21.50 -4.91 4.03
C ASN A 200 20.09 -4.32 4.20
N TYR A 201 19.67 -4.10 5.45
CA TYR A 201 18.34 -3.59 5.78
C TYR A 201 18.00 -2.24 5.11
N GLU A 202 19.01 -1.48 4.67
CA GLU A 202 18.83 -0.24 3.90
C GLU A 202 18.19 -0.47 2.53
N ASN A 203 18.28 -1.68 2.01
CA ASN A 203 17.75 -2.06 0.70
C ASN A 203 16.38 -2.74 0.79
N ILE A 204 15.86 -2.98 2.00
CA ILE A 204 14.63 -3.71 2.22
C ILE A 204 13.47 -2.74 2.48
N TYR A 205 12.37 -2.99 1.77
CA TYR A 205 11.12 -2.26 1.89
C TYR A 205 9.96 -3.22 2.06
N TYR A 206 8.93 -2.78 2.76
CA TYR A 206 7.69 -3.51 2.89
C TYR A 206 6.49 -2.62 2.59
N GLY A 207 5.37 -3.23 2.33
CA GLY A 207 4.07 -2.59 2.23
C GLY A 207 2.96 -3.63 2.23
N PHE A 208 1.75 -3.16 2.01
CA PHE A 208 0.57 -4.03 2.01
C PHE A 208 -0.21 -3.85 0.72
N GLY A 209 -0.83 -4.92 0.29
CA GLY A 209 -1.72 -4.97 -0.84
C GLY A 209 -2.94 -5.83 -0.54
N HIS A 210 -3.80 -6.00 -1.53
CA HIS A 210 -4.97 -6.85 -1.42
C HIS A 210 -5.06 -7.82 -2.60
N ARG A 211 -5.50 -9.04 -2.30
CA ARG A 211 -5.84 -10.06 -3.28
C ARG A 211 -7.33 -10.05 -3.49
N VAL A 212 -7.76 -9.89 -4.74
CA VAL A 212 -9.18 -9.84 -5.12
C VAL A 212 -9.67 -11.22 -5.50
N TYR A 213 -10.79 -11.63 -4.95
CA TYR A 213 -11.47 -12.86 -5.35
C TYR A 213 -12.98 -12.77 -5.12
N TYR A 214 -13.74 -13.67 -5.77
CA TYR A 214 -15.19 -13.77 -5.63
C TYR A 214 -15.52 -15.06 -4.88
N LYS A 215 -16.24 -14.92 -3.75
CA LYS A 215 -16.72 -16.06 -2.97
C LYS A 215 -18.06 -16.55 -3.52
N ASP A 216 -18.26 -17.87 -3.46
CA ASP A 216 -19.47 -18.63 -3.80
C ASP A 216 -19.80 -18.69 -5.29
N ARG A 217 -19.58 -17.64 -6.07
CA ARG A 217 -19.81 -17.59 -7.52
C ARG A 217 -18.80 -16.68 -8.20
N PRO A 218 -18.51 -16.86 -9.50
CA PRO A 218 -17.70 -15.90 -10.25
C PRO A 218 -18.42 -14.56 -10.44
N PHE A 219 -17.67 -13.53 -10.81
CA PHE A 219 -18.24 -12.25 -11.24
C PHE A 219 -19.31 -12.45 -12.34
N PRO A 220 -20.48 -11.72 -12.32
CA PRO A 220 -20.84 -10.65 -11.36
C PRO A 220 -21.60 -11.14 -10.11
N ASP A 221 -21.93 -12.41 -9.99
CA ASP A 221 -22.90 -12.93 -9.01
C ASP A 221 -22.28 -13.29 -7.66
N GLY A 222 -20.96 -13.33 -7.59
CA GLY A 222 -20.22 -13.67 -6.36
C GLY A 222 -20.00 -12.47 -5.45
N ILE A 223 -19.79 -12.75 -4.15
CA ILE A 223 -19.42 -11.74 -3.17
C ILE A 223 -17.95 -11.38 -3.37
N LEU A 224 -17.68 -10.10 -3.71
CA LEU A 224 -16.32 -9.60 -3.78
C LEU A 224 -15.67 -9.62 -2.40
N LYS A 225 -14.48 -10.19 -2.34
CA LYS A 225 -13.65 -10.23 -1.13
C LYS A 225 -12.23 -9.80 -1.42
N HIS A 226 -11.64 -9.14 -0.43
CA HIS A 226 -10.24 -8.80 -0.41
C HIS A 226 -9.56 -9.49 0.76
N ASP A 227 -8.51 -10.25 0.47
CA ASP A 227 -7.54 -10.69 1.48
C ASP A 227 -6.37 -9.72 1.47
N ILE A 228 -5.81 -9.45 2.64
CA ILE A 228 -4.66 -8.58 2.77
C ILE A 228 -3.40 -9.42 2.72
N PHE A 229 -2.37 -8.91 2.07
CA PHE A 229 -1.03 -9.47 2.12
C PHE A 229 0.00 -8.37 2.39
N MET A 230 1.09 -8.75 3.03
CA MET A 230 2.31 -7.96 3.12
C MET A 230 3.23 -8.35 1.98
N TRP A 231 3.83 -7.38 1.32
CA TRP A 231 4.91 -7.60 0.39
C TRP A 231 6.23 -7.05 0.96
N VAL A 232 7.31 -7.73 0.65
CA VAL A 232 8.67 -7.33 1.01
C VAL A 232 9.52 -7.34 -0.25
N VAL A 233 10.13 -6.20 -0.56
CA VAL A 233 11.11 -6.04 -1.64
C VAL A 233 12.48 -5.87 -1.03
N ASP A 234 13.43 -6.69 -1.46
CA ASP A 234 14.85 -6.47 -1.24
C ASP A 234 15.49 -6.09 -2.58
N PHE A 235 16.04 -4.90 -2.67
CA PHE A 235 16.65 -4.37 -3.91
C PHE A 235 17.93 -5.08 -4.34
N GLU A 236 18.53 -5.89 -3.46
CA GLU A 236 19.75 -6.65 -3.72
C GLU A 236 19.63 -8.15 -3.32
N GLY A 237 18.40 -8.57 -2.95
CA GLY A 237 18.16 -9.91 -2.36
C GLY A 237 18.02 -11.05 -3.34
N GLY A 238 17.87 -10.77 -4.63
CA GLY A 238 17.74 -11.77 -5.67
C GLY A 238 19.09 -12.23 -6.25
N GLU A 239 19.05 -13.20 -7.16
CA GLU A 239 20.22 -13.65 -7.89
C GLU A 239 20.90 -12.48 -8.62
N ASN A 240 22.24 -12.46 -8.55
CA ASN A 240 23.07 -11.42 -9.15
C ASN A 240 22.77 -10.00 -8.66
N GLY A 241 22.25 -9.84 -7.41
CA GLY A 241 21.93 -8.55 -6.82
C GLY A 241 20.69 -7.87 -7.44
N LYS A 242 19.80 -8.62 -8.05
CA LYS A 242 18.54 -8.11 -8.59
C LYS A 242 17.53 -7.88 -7.47
N PRO A 243 16.58 -6.93 -7.65
CA PRO A 243 15.43 -6.83 -6.76
C PRO A 243 14.60 -8.12 -6.75
N SER A 244 14.24 -8.56 -5.54
CA SER A 244 13.35 -9.70 -5.31
C SER A 244 12.11 -9.26 -4.54
N LEU A 245 10.99 -9.97 -4.75
CA LEU A 245 9.72 -9.73 -4.08
C LEU A 245 9.25 -10.99 -3.36
N ARG A 246 8.77 -10.84 -2.13
CA ARG A 246 8.09 -11.91 -1.37
C ARG A 246 6.73 -11.42 -0.89
N LEU A 247 5.75 -12.34 -0.90
CA LEU A 247 4.37 -12.07 -0.48
C LEU A 247 4.02 -12.94 0.73
N TYR A 248 3.35 -12.33 1.71
CA TYR A 248 2.96 -12.98 2.96
C TYR A 248 1.50 -12.66 3.26
N ASP A 249 0.64 -13.66 3.27
CA ASP A 249 -0.78 -13.47 3.61
C ASP A 249 -0.93 -13.01 5.07
N VAL A 250 -1.71 -11.94 5.26
CA VAL A 250 -1.96 -11.34 6.58
C VAL A 250 -3.32 -11.78 7.09
N SER A 251 -3.39 -12.17 8.36
CA SER A 251 -4.66 -12.51 9.00
C SER A 251 -5.55 -11.28 9.10
N LYS A 252 -6.62 -11.26 8.30
CA LYS A 252 -7.61 -10.20 8.37
C LYS A 252 -8.49 -10.38 9.60
N PRO A 253 -8.67 -9.35 10.45
CA PRO A 253 -9.55 -9.45 11.62
C PRO A 253 -10.98 -9.82 11.23
N ALA A 254 -11.67 -10.60 12.07
CA ALA A 254 -13.01 -11.09 11.80
C ALA A 254 -14.06 -9.97 11.60
N ASN A 255 -13.82 -8.78 12.16
CA ASN A 255 -14.69 -7.61 12.01
C ASN A 255 -14.35 -6.75 10.78
N ALA A 256 -13.29 -7.06 10.02
CA ALA A 256 -12.99 -6.38 8.78
C ALA A 256 -14.04 -6.71 7.71
N LYS A 257 -14.40 -5.71 6.90
CA LYS A 257 -15.42 -5.87 5.86
C LYS A 257 -14.92 -6.71 4.68
N ASN A 258 -15.82 -7.12 3.80
CA ASN A 258 -15.51 -7.94 2.63
C ASN A 258 -14.47 -7.26 1.72
N VAL A 259 -14.72 -6.02 1.33
CA VAL A 259 -13.76 -5.15 0.65
C VAL A 259 -12.93 -4.47 1.72
N CYS A 260 -11.62 -4.68 1.69
CA CYS A 260 -10.68 -4.13 2.66
C CYS A 260 -9.38 -3.78 1.94
N ASP A 261 -9.22 -2.50 1.63
CA ASP A 261 -8.09 -1.99 0.87
C ASP A 261 -7.09 -1.29 1.82
N PRO A 262 -5.88 -1.81 2.00
CA PRO A 262 -4.84 -1.10 2.74
C PRO A 262 -4.43 0.14 1.94
N THR A 263 -4.43 1.29 2.61
CA THR A 263 -4.16 2.58 1.95
C THR A 263 -2.86 3.21 2.40
N SER A 264 -2.47 3.00 3.65
CA SER A 264 -1.22 3.52 4.20
C SER A 264 -0.85 2.81 5.50
N VAL A 265 0.43 2.98 5.90
CA VAL A 265 0.91 2.67 7.26
C VAL A 265 1.43 3.96 7.87
N ILE A 266 0.99 4.26 9.09
CA ILE A 266 1.42 5.43 9.86
C ILE A 266 2.07 5.01 11.17
N SER A 267 2.91 5.90 11.71
CA SER A 267 3.56 5.71 13.01
C SER A 267 2.99 6.71 14.01
N ILE A 268 2.52 6.22 15.16
CA ILE A 268 2.04 7.03 16.28
C ILE A 268 2.65 6.44 17.55
N ASN A 269 3.39 7.23 18.31
CA ASN A 269 4.00 6.81 19.59
C ASN A 269 4.78 5.49 19.46
N ASN A 270 5.62 5.38 18.45
CA ASN A 270 6.43 4.20 18.12
C ASN A 270 5.64 2.92 17.77
N LYS A 271 4.33 3.00 17.63
CA LYS A 271 3.49 1.93 17.11
C LYS A 271 3.19 2.15 15.64
N LYS A 272 3.00 1.05 14.92
CA LYS A 272 2.60 1.06 13.50
C LYS A 272 1.13 0.75 13.34
N TYR A 273 0.48 1.52 12.52
CA TYR A 273 -0.94 1.35 12.24
C TYR A 273 -1.18 1.29 10.74
N MET A 274 -1.90 0.27 10.29
CA MET A 274 -2.40 0.21 8.93
C MET A 274 -3.74 0.92 8.86
N VAL A 275 -3.89 1.77 7.87
CA VAL A 275 -5.16 2.42 7.50
C VAL A 275 -5.77 1.64 6.35
N THR A 276 -7.07 1.37 6.46
CA THR A 276 -7.84 0.66 5.43
C THR A 276 -9.06 1.46 4.99
N ALA A 277 -9.44 1.30 3.73
CA ALA A 277 -10.74 1.70 3.22
C ALA A 277 -11.60 0.45 3.07
N GLU A 278 -12.76 0.41 3.73
CA GLU A 278 -13.55 -0.81 3.84
C GLU A 278 -15.02 -0.64 3.49
N SER A 279 -15.58 -1.63 2.77
CA SER A 279 -17.00 -1.74 2.49
C SER A 279 -17.45 -3.20 2.46
N ASN A 280 -18.74 -3.47 2.74
CA ASN A 280 -19.32 -4.81 2.55
C ASN A 280 -19.85 -5.01 1.13
N GLU A 281 -20.07 -3.92 0.39
CA GLU A 281 -20.69 -3.91 -0.92
C GLU A 281 -19.81 -3.15 -1.91
N TRP A 282 -19.76 -3.57 -3.16
CA TRP A 282 -18.97 -2.88 -4.17
C TRP A 282 -19.77 -2.38 -5.38
N TRP A 283 -21.09 -2.69 -5.49
CA TRP A 283 -21.92 -2.27 -6.60
C TRP A 283 -22.99 -1.22 -6.23
N PHE A 284 -22.95 -0.06 -6.91
CA PHE A 284 -24.03 0.86 -7.30
C PHE A 284 -25.06 1.36 -6.25
N VAL A 285 -25.02 0.94 -5.02
CA VAL A 285 -25.85 1.49 -3.94
C VAL A 285 -24.99 2.45 -3.10
N GLU A 286 -25.61 3.35 -2.33
CA GLU A 286 -24.90 4.24 -1.40
C GLU A 286 -23.98 3.43 -0.48
N GLN A 287 -22.73 3.28 -0.92
CA GLN A 287 -21.74 2.44 -0.20
C GLN A 287 -21.21 3.21 0.99
N GLU A 288 -21.43 2.70 2.18
CA GLU A 288 -20.74 3.17 3.34
C GLU A 288 -19.31 2.64 3.37
N TYR A 289 -18.42 3.37 2.71
CA TYR A 289 -17.01 3.16 2.96
C TYR A 289 -16.65 3.73 4.34
N VAL A 290 -15.90 2.94 5.10
CA VAL A 290 -15.35 3.36 6.39
C VAL A 290 -13.83 3.35 6.31
N THR A 291 -13.20 4.24 7.07
CA THR A 291 -11.75 4.25 7.26
C THR A 291 -11.46 3.65 8.63
N ASN A 292 -10.78 2.53 8.65
CA ASN A 292 -10.39 1.84 9.88
C ASN A 292 -8.90 1.92 10.13
N LEU A 293 -8.52 1.84 11.40
CA LEU A 293 -7.15 1.82 11.88
C LEU A 293 -6.90 0.48 12.59
N TYR A 294 -5.86 -0.22 12.17
CA TYR A 294 -5.41 -1.47 12.76
C TYR A 294 -4.00 -1.34 13.28
N GLU A 295 -3.77 -1.66 14.55
CA GLU A 295 -2.42 -1.79 15.09
C GLU A 295 -1.74 -3.01 14.46
N LEU A 296 -0.53 -2.82 13.97
CA LEU A 296 0.32 -3.87 13.45
C LEU A 296 1.27 -4.32 14.58
N THR A 297 1.24 -5.60 14.90
CA THR A 297 2.11 -6.21 15.91
C THR A 297 2.99 -7.29 15.29
N PRO A 298 4.10 -7.66 15.94
CA PRO A 298 4.96 -8.71 15.42
C PRO A 298 4.21 -9.98 15.08
N PRO A 299 4.68 -10.77 14.11
CA PRO A 299 4.19 -12.11 13.88
C PRO A 299 4.27 -12.97 15.15
N SER A 300 3.21 -13.72 15.45
CA SER A 300 3.15 -14.64 16.58
C SER A 300 4.09 -15.85 16.43
#